data_b0e745d325605a3309036e78799ffdcc
#
_entry.id   b0e745d325605a3309036e78799ffdcc
#
_cell.length_a   1.000
_cell.length_b   1.000
_cell.length_c   1.000
_cell.angle_alpha   90.00
_cell.angle_beta   90.00
_cell.angle_gamma   90.00
#
_symmetry.space_group_name_H-M   'P 1'
#
loop_
_entity.id
_entity.type
_entity.pdbx_description
1 polymer ?
#
loop_
_entity_poly.entity_id
_entity_poly.type
_entity_poly.pdbx_seq_one_letter_code
_entity_poly.pdbx_strand_id
1 'polypeptide(L)'
;NCELNAGQIVEFDFGDIGASLFSAAGPGNRPAGVMPQTKSIAVKCTNVAAQAYLTMRLEASAVSGQAMVSDNQDLGFIVADQNDTPITPNDLNSVIPFRLDAAAAANVTLRARPISITGQKPTEGPFSALGYLRVDYQ
;
A
#
# COMPACT_ATOMS: atom_id res chain seq x y z
N ASN A 1 -8.64 20.04 1.07
CA ASN A 1 -9.26 18.87 1.64
C ASN A 1 -9.58 17.85 0.54
N CYS A 2 -9.05 16.64 0.67
CA CYS A 2 -9.21 15.61 -0.36
C CYS A 2 -9.88 14.37 0.23
N GLU A 3 -10.80 13.78 -0.54
CA GLU A 3 -11.43 12.51 -0.23
C GLU A 3 -10.84 11.44 -1.14
N LEU A 4 -10.47 10.31 -0.55
CA LEU A 4 -9.90 9.17 -1.25
C LEU A 4 -10.94 8.05 -1.34
N ASN A 5 -11.06 7.44 -2.51
CA ASN A 5 -11.93 6.28 -2.76
C ASN A 5 -13.38 6.53 -2.30
N ALA A 6 -13.89 7.76 -2.49
CA ALA A 6 -15.23 8.18 -2.06
C ALA A 6 -15.48 7.91 -0.55
N GLY A 7 -14.45 8.02 0.28
CA GLY A 7 -14.54 7.78 1.72
C GLY A 7 -14.55 6.31 2.12
N GLN A 8 -14.39 5.39 1.17
CA GLN A 8 -14.41 3.95 1.42
C GLN A 8 -13.01 3.40 1.60
N ILE A 9 -12.89 2.31 2.39
CA ILE A 9 -11.63 1.60 2.53
C ILE A 9 -11.25 0.96 1.20
N VAL A 10 -9.98 1.11 0.82
CA VAL A 10 -9.41 0.37 -0.31
C VAL A 10 -8.92 -0.96 0.22
N GLU A 11 -9.45 -2.06 -0.30
CA GLU A 11 -9.13 -3.40 0.17
C GLU A 11 -8.37 -4.17 -0.89
N PHE A 12 -7.28 -4.82 -0.46
CA PHE A 12 -6.55 -5.80 -1.25
C PHE A 12 -6.70 -7.14 -0.53
N ASP A 13 -7.40 -8.08 -1.14
CA ASP A 13 -7.63 -9.40 -0.58
C ASP A 13 -6.86 -10.43 -1.41
N PHE A 14 -5.86 -11.07 -0.78
CA PHE A 14 -5.01 -12.05 -1.44
C PHE A 14 -5.47 -13.49 -1.23
N GLY A 15 -6.60 -13.69 -0.54
CA GLY A 15 -7.15 -15.01 -0.29
C GLY A 15 -6.30 -15.86 0.65
N ASP A 16 -6.48 -17.16 0.58
CA ASP A 16 -5.75 -18.11 1.41
C ASP A 16 -4.38 -18.39 0.81
N ILE A 17 -3.34 -18.31 1.64
CA ILE A 17 -1.96 -18.55 1.24
C ILE A 17 -1.35 -19.56 2.20
N GLY A 18 -0.77 -20.62 1.66
CA GLY A 18 -0.09 -21.64 2.47
C GLY A 18 1.08 -21.06 3.26
N ALA A 19 1.14 -21.34 4.56
CA ALA A 19 2.17 -20.78 5.44
C ALA A 19 3.59 -21.12 4.96
N SER A 20 3.81 -22.33 4.45
CA SER A 20 5.13 -22.75 3.96
C SER A 20 5.60 -21.98 2.74
N LEU A 21 4.69 -21.36 1.98
CA LEU A 21 5.08 -20.54 0.82
C LEU A 21 5.81 -19.28 1.25
N PHE A 22 5.47 -18.74 2.42
CA PHE A 22 6.17 -17.57 2.96
C PHE A 22 7.59 -17.92 3.40
N SER A 23 7.77 -19.02 4.15
CA SER A 23 9.12 -19.43 4.56
C SER A 23 9.99 -19.83 3.37
N ALA A 24 9.40 -20.48 2.37
CA ALA A 24 10.13 -20.83 1.14
C ALA A 24 10.57 -19.59 0.35
N ALA A 25 9.78 -18.53 0.38
CA ALA A 25 10.13 -17.28 -0.31
C ALA A 25 11.33 -16.57 0.31
N GLY A 26 11.46 -16.68 1.63
CA GLY A 26 12.50 -15.97 2.38
C GLY A 26 12.13 -14.54 2.73
N PRO A 27 12.88 -13.90 3.64
CA PRO A 27 12.55 -12.57 4.15
C PRO A 27 12.55 -11.52 3.04
N GLY A 28 11.56 -10.65 3.06
CA GLY A 28 11.38 -9.57 2.09
C GLY A 28 10.71 -9.99 0.78
N ASN A 29 10.43 -11.27 0.59
CA ASN A 29 9.94 -11.77 -0.69
C ASN A 29 8.48 -12.20 -0.65
N ARG A 30 7.85 -12.06 -1.80
CA ARG A 30 6.48 -12.48 -2.05
C ARG A 30 6.41 -14.00 -2.17
N PRO A 31 5.39 -14.66 -1.60
CA PRO A 31 5.23 -16.10 -1.78
C PRO A 31 4.95 -16.46 -3.24
N ALA A 32 5.47 -17.62 -3.66
CA ALA A 32 5.30 -18.09 -5.03
C ALA A 32 3.81 -18.27 -5.38
N GLY A 33 3.45 -17.85 -6.59
CA GLY A 33 2.09 -18.00 -7.12
C GLY A 33 1.11 -16.93 -6.64
N VAL A 34 1.49 -16.07 -5.70
CA VAL A 34 0.63 -14.97 -5.24
C VAL A 34 1.03 -13.70 -5.98
N MET A 35 0.17 -13.26 -6.88
CA MET A 35 0.46 -12.09 -7.71
C MET A 35 0.14 -10.79 -7.00
N PRO A 36 0.90 -9.72 -7.25
CA PRO A 36 0.51 -8.38 -6.79
C PRO A 36 -0.86 -8.00 -7.34
N GLN A 37 -1.60 -7.22 -6.56
CA GLN A 37 -2.87 -6.65 -6.99
C GLN A 37 -2.71 -5.16 -7.24
N THR A 38 -3.38 -4.66 -8.27
CA THR A 38 -3.34 -3.26 -8.67
C THR A 38 -4.73 -2.66 -8.54
N LYS A 39 -4.82 -1.49 -7.89
CA LYS A 39 -6.08 -0.75 -7.76
C LYS A 39 -5.84 0.72 -8.07
N SER A 40 -6.85 1.34 -8.67
CA SER A 40 -6.87 2.78 -8.92
C SER A 40 -7.65 3.47 -7.79
N ILE A 41 -7.03 4.44 -7.15
CA ILE A 41 -7.60 5.18 -6.03
C ILE A 41 -8.10 6.52 -6.56
N ALA A 42 -9.42 6.73 -6.52
CA ALA A 42 -10.00 8.01 -6.88
C ALA A 42 -9.71 9.06 -5.81
N VAL A 43 -9.23 10.22 -6.24
CA VAL A 43 -8.96 11.39 -5.40
C VAL A 43 -9.89 12.50 -5.85
N LYS A 44 -10.62 13.10 -4.91
CA LYS A 44 -11.47 14.26 -5.17
C LYS A 44 -11.21 15.30 -4.09
N CYS A 45 -10.81 16.48 -4.52
CA CYS A 45 -10.44 17.56 -3.59
C CYS A 45 -11.44 18.71 -3.65
N THR A 46 -11.65 19.36 -2.50
CA THR A 46 -12.44 20.57 -2.36
C THR A 46 -11.57 21.65 -1.73
N ASN A 47 -11.79 22.90 -2.12
CA ASN A 47 -10.99 24.05 -1.67
C ASN A 47 -9.49 23.89 -2.00
N VAL A 48 -9.20 23.17 -3.07
CA VAL A 48 -7.85 22.99 -3.63
C VAL A 48 -7.92 23.44 -5.07
N ALA A 49 -6.90 24.16 -5.52
CA ALA A 49 -6.86 24.66 -6.87
C ALA A 49 -6.90 23.51 -7.88
N ALA A 50 -7.68 23.68 -8.94
CA ALA A 50 -7.65 22.75 -10.06
C ALA A 50 -6.24 22.66 -10.62
N GLN A 51 -5.87 21.47 -11.07
CA GLN A 51 -4.54 21.19 -11.64
C GLN A 51 -3.38 21.36 -10.65
N ALA A 52 -3.66 21.41 -9.34
CA ALA A 52 -2.62 21.46 -8.31
C ALA A 52 -1.78 20.19 -8.32
N TYR A 53 -0.50 20.35 -7.97
CA TYR A 53 0.43 19.23 -7.77
C TYR A 53 0.39 18.79 -6.32
N LEU A 54 0.15 17.50 -6.12
CA LEU A 54 0.02 16.87 -4.80
C LEU A 54 0.91 15.65 -4.74
N THR A 55 1.06 15.11 -3.53
CA THR A 55 1.73 13.83 -3.29
C THR A 55 0.87 12.94 -2.42
N MET A 56 1.02 11.63 -2.60
CA MET A 56 0.38 10.62 -1.77
C MET A 56 1.47 9.82 -1.05
N ARG A 57 1.29 9.64 0.25
CA ARG A 57 2.19 8.84 1.10
C ARG A 57 1.40 7.86 1.95
N LEU A 58 2.11 6.92 2.56
CA LEU A 58 1.53 5.86 3.36
C LEU A 58 1.98 5.98 4.82
N GLU A 59 1.04 5.84 5.75
CA GLU A 59 1.31 5.72 7.17
C GLU A 59 0.86 4.35 7.68
N ALA A 60 1.65 3.75 8.57
CA ALA A 60 1.33 2.49 9.19
C ALA A 60 1.84 2.47 10.64
N SER A 61 1.21 1.67 11.49
CA SER A 61 1.59 1.58 12.91
C SER A 61 2.83 0.72 13.14
N ALA A 62 3.09 -0.24 12.25
CA ALA A 62 4.27 -1.12 12.36
C ALA A 62 4.91 -1.27 10.99
N VAL A 63 6.22 -1.05 10.92
CA VAL A 63 6.98 -1.02 9.67
C VAL A 63 8.24 -1.87 9.82
N SER A 64 8.57 -2.63 8.78
CA SER A 64 9.84 -3.34 8.64
C SER A 64 10.38 -3.08 7.23
N GLY A 65 11.49 -2.34 7.13
CA GLY A 65 12.02 -1.93 5.84
C GLY A 65 10.98 -1.12 5.06
N GLN A 66 10.61 -1.59 3.88
CA GLN A 66 9.61 -0.96 3.02
C GLN A 66 8.19 -1.50 3.23
N ALA A 67 8.01 -2.42 4.19
CA ALA A 67 6.75 -3.12 4.38
C ALA A 67 5.97 -2.62 5.58
N MET A 68 4.65 -2.66 5.48
CA MET A 68 3.76 -2.64 6.65
C MET A 68 3.78 -4.04 7.26
N VAL A 69 3.99 -4.13 8.58
CA VAL A 69 3.88 -5.39 9.30
C VAL A 69 2.42 -5.66 9.63
N SER A 70 1.98 -6.89 9.41
CA SER A 70 0.63 -7.31 9.70
C SER A 70 0.44 -7.62 11.20
N ASP A 71 -0.77 -8.03 11.57
CA ASP A 71 -1.08 -8.58 12.90
C ASP A 71 -0.40 -9.93 13.17
N ASN A 72 0.21 -10.53 12.14
CA ASN A 72 1.17 -11.62 12.28
C ASN A 72 2.57 -11.06 11.98
N GLN A 73 3.46 -11.07 12.97
CA GLN A 73 4.77 -10.41 12.85
C GLN A 73 5.70 -11.03 11.80
N ASP A 74 5.42 -12.26 11.37
CA ASP A 74 6.18 -12.92 10.30
C ASP A 74 5.77 -12.43 8.91
N LEU A 75 4.65 -11.73 8.80
CA LEU A 75 4.02 -11.37 7.54
C LEU A 75 3.76 -9.88 7.44
N GLY A 76 3.85 -9.36 6.22
CA GLY A 76 3.56 -7.98 5.94
C GLY A 76 3.17 -7.76 4.49
N PHE A 77 3.04 -6.48 4.12
CA PHE A 77 2.64 -6.08 2.79
C PHE A 77 3.53 -4.95 2.30
N ILE A 78 3.93 -5.02 1.05
CA ILE A 78 4.54 -3.90 0.36
C ILE A 78 3.47 -3.24 -0.50
N VAL A 79 3.37 -1.92 -0.37
CA VAL A 79 2.56 -1.07 -1.23
C VAL A 79 3.50 -0.31 -2.15
N ALA A 80 3.18 -0.30 -3.43
CA ALA A 80 4.03 0.29 -4.46
C ALA A 80 3.20 1.17 -5.39
N ASP A 81 3.88 1.98 -6.20
CA ASP A 81 3.26 2.76 -7.26
C ASP A 81 3.01 1.90 -8.51
N GLN A 82 2.53 2.53 -9.59
CA GLN A 82 2.22 1.82 -10.84
C GLN A 82 3.45 1.20 -11.51
N ASN A 83 4.65 1.68 -11.19
CA ASN A 83 5.92 1.16 -11.71
C ASN A 83 6.54 0.12 -10.78
N ASP A 84 5.77 -0.34 -9.78
CA ASP A 84 6.20 -1.30 -8.77
C ASP A 84 7.35 -0.77 -7.88
N THR A 85 7.49 0.54 -7.78
CA THR A 85 8.41 1.16 -6.83
C THR A 85 7.75 1.23 -5.46
N PRO A 86 8.33 0.57 -4.43
CA PRO A 86 7.73 0.58 -3.10
C PRO A 86 7.60 1.97 -2.51
N ILE A 87 6.48 2.19 -1.81
CA ILE A 87 6.28 3.38 -0.99
C ILE A 87 6.59 2.96 0.44
N THR A 88 7.68 3.50 0.99
CA THR A 88 8.09 3.20 2.36
C THR A 88 7.12 3.86 3.33
N PRO A 89 6.42 3.08 4.19
CA PRO A 89 5.52 3.68 5.16
C PRO A 89 6.25 4.61 6.11
N ASN A 90 5.58 5.69 6.53
CA ASN A 90 6.07 6.66 7.49
C ASN A 90 7.30 7.45 7.04
N ASP A 91 7.67 7.38 5.77
CA ASP A 91 8.75 8.16 5.19
C ASP A 91 8.16 9.33 4.40
N LEU A 92 8.39 10.56 4.87
CA LEU A 92 7.86 11.76 4.25
C LEU A 92 8.41 12.02 2.85
N ASN A 93 9.53 11.39 2.50
CA ASN A 93 10.15 11.52 1.18
C ASN A 93 9.73 10.42 0.21
N SER A 94 9.06 9.37 0.71
CA SER A 94 8.60 8.26 -0.13
C SER A 94 7.14 8.49 -0.52
N VAL A 95 6.95 9.13 -1.68
CA VAL A 95 5.64 9.63 -2.09
C VAL A 95 5.36 9.30 -3.55
N ILE A 96 4.08 9.29 -3.91
CA ILE A 96 3.63 9.27 -5.30
C ILE A 96 3.20 10.68 -5.67
N PRO A 97 3.91 11.37 -6.57
CA PRO A 97 3.45 12.66 -7.07
C PRO A 97 2.31 12.47 -8.05
N PHE A 98 1.33 13.35 -8.00
CA PHE A 98 0.23 13.36 -8.95
C PHE A 98 -0.31 14.78 -9.12
N ARG A 99 -1.09 14.99 -10.18
CA ARG A 99 -1.68 16.28 -10.48
C ARG A 99 -3.19 16.15 -10.59
N LEU A 100 -3.91 17.08 -9.98
CA LEU A 100 -5.35 17.18 -10.16
C LEU A 100 -5.69 17.63 -11.56
N ASP A 101 -6.81 17.17 -12.08
CA ASP A 101 -7.36 17.65 -13.35
C ASP A 101 -8.15 18.96 -13.17
N ALA A 102 -8.83 19.41 -14.22
CA ALA A 102 -9.62 20.64 -14.20
C ALA A 102 -10.80 20.55 -13.22
N ALA A 103 -11.23 19.36 -12.84
CA ALA A 103 -12.32 19.15 -11.87
C ALA A 103 -11.80 18.91 -10.45
N ALA A 104 -10.52 19.16 -10.18
CA ALA A 104 -9.85 18.90 -8.90
C ALA A 104 -9.94 17.43 -8.50
N ALA A 105 -9.78 16.54 -9.46
CA ALA A 105 -9.83 15.09 -9.27
C ALA A 105 -8.59 14.42 -9.90
N ALA A 106 -8.29 13.22 -9.45
CA ALA A 106 -7.23 12.39 -10.02
C ALA A 106 -7.51 10.91 -9.69
N ASN A 107 -6.77 10.03 -10.36
CA ASN A 107 -6.69 8.63 -10.01
C ASN A 107 -5.23 8.28 -9.78
N VAL A 108 -4.95 7.64 -8.65
CA VAL A 108 -3.60 7.22 -8.28
C VAL A 108 -3.59 5.70 -8.20
N THR A 109 -2.67 5.08 -8.92
CA THR A 109 -2.54 3.63 -8.97
C THR A 109 -1.67 3.14 -7.82
N LEU A 110 -2.17 2.15 -7.06
CA LEU A 110 -1.42 1.44 -6.04
C LEU A 110 -1.33 -0.04 -6.40
N ARG A 111 -0.20 -0.63 -6.09
CA ARG A 111 0.01 -2.07 -6.16
C ARG A 111 0.36 -2.58 -4.78
N ALA A 112 -0.18 -3.73 -4.39
CA ALA A 112 0.12 -4.34 -3.11
C ALA A 112 0.48 -5.80 -3.29
N ARG A 113 1.39 -6.30 -2.46
CA ARG A 113 1.77 -7.70 -2.41
C ARG A 113 2.06 -8.13 -0.99
N PRO A 114 1.68 -9.36 -0.60
CA PRO A 114 2.08 -9.92 0.69
C PRO A 114 3.53 -10.38 0.61
N ILE A 115 4.25 -10.30 1.72
CA ILE A 115 5.63 -10.76 1.82
C ILE A 115 5.89 -11.46 3.14
N SER A 116 6.92 -12.30 3.16
CA SER A 116 7.52 -12.75 4.40
C SER A 116 8.34 -11.59 5.00
N ILE A 117 8.17 -11.32 6.29
CA ILE A 117 9.03 -10.37 7.00
C ILE A 117 10.26 -11.08 7.55
N THR A 118 10.05 -12.20 8.25
CA THR A 118 11.11 -12.86 9.02
C THR A 118 11.77 -14.03 8.31
N GLY A 119 11.14 -14.56 7.26
CA GLY A 119 11.58 -15.81 6.63
C GLY A 119 11.16 -17.06 7.38
N GLN A 120 10.50 -16.90 8.53
CA GLN A 120 9.99 -18.02 9.32
C GLN A 120 8.65 -18.49 8.76
N LYS A 121 8.31 -19.77 9.05
CA LYS A 121 6.97 -20.26 8.73
C LYS A 121 5.97 -19.62 9.70
N PRO A 122 5.02 -18.82 9.19
CA PRO A 122 4.05 -18.18 10.08
C PRO A 122 3.04 -19.18 10.63
N THR A 123 2.38 -18.81 11.73
CA THR A 123 1.19 -19.53 12.17
C THR A 123 0.09 -19.36 11.12
N GLU A 124 -0.70 -20.41 10.95
CA GLU A 124 -1.85 -20.38 10.04
C GLU A 124 -2.97 -19.53 10.63
N GLY A 125 -3.80 -18.97 9.77
CA GLY A 125 -4.93 -18.16 10.14
C GLY A 125 -4.96 -16.83 9.40
N PRO A 126 -6.00 -16.02 9.60
CA PRO A 126 -6.13 -14.74 8.95
C PRO A 126 -5.05 -13.77 9.43
N PHE A 127 -4.59 -12.93 8.52
CA PHE A 127 -3.68 -11.84 8.85
C PHE A 127 -4.03 -10.62 8.01
N SER A 128 -3.84 -9.45 8.58
CA SER A 128 -4.13 -8.20 7.90
C SER A 128 -3.27 -7.07 8.42
N ALA A 129 -3.17 -6.02 7.62
CA ALA A 129 -2.56 -4.76 8.01
C ALA A 129 -3.46 -3.63 7.55
N LEU A 130 -3.47 -2.55 8.32
CA LEU A 130 -4.20 -1.33 7.99
C LEU A 130 -3.19 -0.20 7.86
N GLY A 131 -3.20 0.46 6.73
CA GLY A 131 -2.42 1.66 6.49
C GLY A 131 -3.33 2.83 6.17
N TYR A 132 -2.78 4.02 6.28
CA TYR A 132 -3.49 5.26 5.95
C TYR A 132 -2.77 5.98 4.82
N LEU A 133 -3.55 6.37 3.81
CA LEU A 133 -3.04 7.20 2.73
C LEU A 133 -3.20 8.67 3.11
N ARG A 134 -2.14 9.44 2.94
CA ARG A 134 -2.14 10.88 3.19
C ARG A 134 -1.83 11.61 1.90
N VAL A 135 -2.56 12.69 1.66
CA VAL A 135 -2.36 13.57 0.52
C VAL A 135 -1.82 14.89 1.03
N ASP A 136 -0.70 15.33 0.46
CA ASP A 136 -0.05 16.57 0.82
C ASP A 136 0.17 17.44 -0.41
N TYR A 137 0.30 18.76 -0.21
CA TYR A 137 0.74 19.66 -1.27
C TYR A 137 2.21 19.40 -1.61
N GLN A 138 2.49 19.47 -2.87
CA GLN A 138 3.85 19.31 -3.36
C GLN A 138 4.65 20.61 -3.19
#